data_04eb0c19377b86d33f9cc566ace73c57
#
_entry.id   04eb0c19377b86d33f9cc566ace73c57
#
_cell.length_a   1.000
_cell.length_b   1.000
_cell.length_c   1.000
_cell.angle_alpha   90.00
_cell.angle_beta   90.00
_cell.angle_gamma   90.00
#
_symmetry.space_group_name_H-M   'P 1'
#
loop_
_entity.id
_entity.type
_entity.pdbx_description
1 polymer ?
#
loop_
_entity_poly.entity_id
_entity_poly.type
_entity_poly.pdbx_seq_one_letter_code
_entity_poly.pdbx_strand_id
1 'polypeptide(L)'
;EPDIRAKLDMMQASRVPLERCSGYSYRFNAPPCDMSKAWLTEEEYNEALRRWSSNVDVSRQALQEGNIALSLRTGLVDPNVPQRQTNLIVDPPNGLLPALTPEGKRLALQMGSDWALPGEDLTFDGPEDFDNWDRCITRGLPSSMMPYRYNGGFFIEQAPGYVIFRLEMIHEARIIPTTDVEELPPEIKQYLGHSRGRWEGTTLVVETTNFKATNPLLNLAVVGAPPGNRFPSSEQLKVTERVVRLNDDTWLYEITAEDPVILTAPFTVRYPMRHNPDYLMPEYACHEGNTIVRYYTETSRYERANPTPEPEQAPVAVSADVAKALNGRWVGRPRIVTVDLDIELEFTDNGDNTVNAKLIGTTLGEINKPLRDLTIDGRVVRFTLPNIDPWRFQGELTADGTLQGIVASAQGSLPVTFRPLKRK
;
A
#
# COMPACT_ATOMS: atom_id res chain seq x y z
N GLU A 1 -29.24 17.76 3.89
CA GLU A 1 -28.53 18.97 3.41
C GLU A 1 -28.37 18.87 1.88
N PRO A 2 -28.70 19.93 1.09
CA PRO A 2 -28.68 19.87 -0.38
C PRO A 2 -27.31 19.50 -0.97
N ASP A 3 -26.24 19.93 -0.32
CA ASP A 3 -24.86 19.71 -0.79
C ASP A 3 -24.42 18.24 -0.64
N ILE A 4 -24.87 17.56 0.42
CA ILE A 4 -24.59 16.13 0.64
C ILE A 4 -25.33 15.30 -0.39
N ARG A 5 -26.58 15.64 -0.71
CA ARG A 5 -27.39 14.92 -1.69
C ARG A 5 -26.84 15.06 -3.10
N ALA A 6 -26.42 16.26 -3.49
CA ALA A 6 -25.76 16.50 -4.78
C ALA A 6 -24.42 15.75 -4.92
N LYS A 7 -23.63 15.70 -3.84
CA LYS A 7 -22.38 14.90 -3.80
C LYS A 7 -22.65 13.43 -3.88
N LEU A 8 -23.75 12.96 -3.30
CA LEU A 8 -24.18 11.56 -3.39
C LEU A 8 -24.70 11.18 -4.75
N ASP A 9 -25.53 12.03 -5.37
CA ASP A 9 -26.03 11.78 -6.71
C ASP A 9 -24.85 11.67 -7.69
N MET A 10 -23.83 12.50 -7.52
CA MET A 10 -22.58 12.35 -8.26
C MET A 10 -21.85 11.06 -7.90
N MET A 11 -21.81 10.64 -6.64
CA MET A 11 -21.18 9.41 -6.18
C MET A 11 -21.99 8.16 -6.59
N GLN A 12 -23.30 8.23 -6.62
CA GLN A 12 -24.17 7.12 -7.08
C GLN A 12 -24.18 6.96 -8.60
N ALA A 13 -24.07 8.07 -9.36
CA ALA A 13 -23.94 8.04 -10.81
C ALA A 13 -22.61 7.49 -11.30
N SER A 14 -21.66 7.26 -10.39
CA SER A 14 -20.29 7.07 -10.79
C SER A 14 -19.52 6.12 -9.89
N ARG A 15 -19.36 4.87 -10.30
CA ARG A 15 -18.65 3.83 -9.56
C ARG A 15 -17.36 3.39 -10.26
N VAL A 16 -16.21 3.91 -9.88
CA VAL A 16 -14.92 3.30 -10.22
C VAL A 16 -14.47 2.47 -9.03
N PRO A 17 -14.03 1.22 -9.21
CA PRO A 17 -13.36 0.50 -8.15
C PRO A 17 -12.23 1.35 -7.62
N LEU A 18 -12.18 1.55 -6.32
CA LEU A 18 -11.11 2.24 -5.59
C LEU A 18 -9.73 1.65 -5.85
N GLU A 19 -9.71 0.53 -6.45
CA GLU A 19 -8.59 -0.31 -6.83
C GLU A 19 -7.76 0.21 -7.99
N ARG A 20 -8.19 1.22 -8.71
CA ARG A 20 -7.34 1.82 -9.74
C ARG A 20 -6.02 2.32 -9.17
N CYS A 21 -6.01 2.61 -7.86
CA CYS A 21 -4.85 3.10 -7.15
C CYS A 21 -4.26 2.09 -6.17
N SER A 22 -4.83 0.89 -6.05
CA SER A 22 -4.23 -0.18 -5.26
C SER A 22 -3.22 -0.96 -6.08
N GLY A 23 -2.16 -1.48 -5.46
CA GLY A 23 -1.16 -2.32 -6.14
C GLY A 23 -1.73 -3.54 -6.86
N TYR A 24 -2.97 -3.92 -6.57
CA TYR A 24 -3.72 -4.95 -7.27
C TYR A 24 -4.13 -4.56 -8.69
N SER A 25 -4.41 -3.30 -8.97
CA SER A 25 -4.81 -2.86 -10.32
C SER A 25 -3.66 -2.86 -11.33
N TYR A 26 -2.41 -2.79 -10.88
CA TYR A 26 -1.25 -2.97 -11.75
C TYR A 26 -1.14 -4.39 -12.34
N ARG A 27 -1.70 -5.39 -11.69
CA ARG A 27 -1.68 -6.78 -12.19
C ARG A 27 -2.58 -7.00 -13.41
N PHE A 28 -3.48 -6.09 -13.73
CA PHE A 28 -4.55 -6.30 -14.71
C PHE A 28 -4.54 -5.31 -15.88
N ASN A 29 -3.39 -4.76 -16.28
CA ASN A 29 -3.28 -3.78 -17.36
C ASN A 29 -4.21 -2.56 -17.21
N ALA A 30 -4.57 -2.20 -15.98
CA ALA A 30 -5.26 -0.95 -15.74
C ALA A 30 -4.33 0.21 -16.09
N PRO A 31 -4.83 1.31 -16.67
CA PRO A 31 -3.99 2.47 -16.89
C PRO A 31 -3.43 2.96 -15.54
N PRO A 32 -2.25 3.59 -15.54
CA PRO A 32 -1.67 4.14 -14.34
C PRO A 32 -2.70 5.03 -13.64
N CYS A 33 -2.81 4.87 -12.32
CA CYS A 33 -3.72 5.68 -11.53
C CYS A 33 -3.29 7.13 -11.57
N ASP A 34 -4.14 7.99 -12.11
CA ASP A 34 -3.94 9.43 -12.01
C ASP A 34 -4.45 9.92 -10.65
N MET A 35 -3.55 9.91 -9.67
CA MET A 35 -3.82 10.39 -8.31
C MET A 35 -4.03 11.91 -8.25
N SER A 36 -3.79 12.64 -9.36
CA SER A 36 -3.93 14.09 -9.40
C SER A 36 -5.38 14.57 -9.47
N LYS A 37 -6.33 13.66 -9.66
CA LYS A 37 -7.76 14.01 -9.75
C LYS A 37 -8.63 13.03 -8.98
N ALA A 38 -9.63 13.55 -8.29
CA ALA A 38 -10.57 12.76 -7.50
C ALA A 38 -11.65 12.06 -8.34
N TRP A 39 -11.87 12.50 -9.59
CA TRP A 39 -12.97 12.04 -10.45
C TRP A 39 -12.51 11.78 -11.88
N LEU A 40 -13.01 10.69 -12.47
CA LEU A 40 -12.85 10.44 -13.89
C LEU A 40 -13.68 11.42 -14.73
N THR A 41 -13.16 11.80 -15.89
CA THR A 41 -13.97 12.40 -16.94
C THR A 41 -14.99 11.38 -17.44
N GLU A 42 -15.99 11.84 -18.20
CA GLU A 42 -16.98 10.94 -18.77
C GLU A 42 -16.37 9.94 -19.75
N GLU A 43 -15.40 10.38 -20.55
CA GLU A 43 -14.68 9.51 -21.50
C GLU A 43 -13.89 8.43 -20.78
N GLU A 44 -13.13 8.77 -19.75
CA GLU A 44 -12.37 7.84 -18.92
C GLU A 44 -13.28 6.85 -18.19
N TYR A 45 -14.44 7.34 -17.73
CA TYR A 45 -15.43 6.49 -17.08
C TYR A 45 -16.05 5.49 -18.06
N ASN A 46 -16.40 5.91 -19.27
CA ASN A 46 -16.93 5.03 -20.31
C ASN A 46 -15.88 3.99 -20.74
N GLU A 47 -14.61 4.34 -20.77
CA GLU A 47 -13.53 3.38 -21.01
C GLU A 47 -13.40 2.39 -19.84
N ALA A 48 -13.51 2.86 -18.59
CA ALA A 48 -13.53 1.98 -17.42
C ALA A 48 -14.69 0.98 -17.45
N LEU A 49 -15.87 1.44 -17.84
CA LEU A 49 -17.05 0.58 -18.02
C LEU A 49 -16.83 -0.49 -19.09
N ARG A 50 -16.28 -0.12 -20.24
CA ARG A 50 -15.97 -1.09 -21.32
C ARG A 50 -15.01 -2.18 -20.85
N ARG A 51 -13.92 -1.78 -20.16
CA ARG A 51 -12.94 -2.74 -19.62
C ARG A 51 -13.53 -3.62 -18.53
N TRP A 52 -14.34 -3.05 -17.65
CA TRP A 52 -15.03 -3.81 -16.62
C TRP A 52 -15.96 -4.86 -17.26
N SER A 53 -16.78 -4.49 -18.22
CA SER A 53 -17.67 -5.41 -18.93
C SER A 53 -16.89 -6.55 -19.57
N SER A 54 -15.81 -6.25 -20.30
CA SER A 54 -14.94 -7.26 -20.89
C SER A 54 -14.32 -8.21 -19.86
N ASN A 55 -13.86 -7.69 -18.72
CA ASN A 55 -13.27 -8.51 -17.66
C ASN A 55 -14.31 -9.41 -16.98
N VAL A 56 -15.55 -8.91 -16.83
CA VAL A 56 -16.68 -9.71 -16.32
C VAL A 56 -16.91 -10.93 -17.18
N ASP A 57 -16.95 -10.74 -18.49
CA ASP A 57 -17.22 -11.82 -19.42
C ASP A 57 -16.08 -12.86 -19.42
N VAL A 58 -14.81 -12.41 -19.43
CA VAL A 58 -13.64 -13.29 -19.33
C VAL A 58 -13.63 -14.06 -18.01
N SER A 59 -13.94 -13.39 -16.89
CA SER A 59 -13.98 -14.05 -15.59
C SER A 59 -15.08 -15.09 -15.50
N ARG A 60 -16.27 -14.78 -16.04
CA ARG A 60 -17.41 -15.70 -16.07
C ARG A 60 -17.12 -16.92 -16.94
N GLN A 61 -16.55 -16.72 -18.12
CA GLN A 61 -16.13 -17.80 -18.99
C GLN A 61 -15.07 -18.68 -18.32
N ALA A 62 -14.04 -18.08 -17.72
CA ALA A 62 -13.00 -18.83 -17.02
C ALA A 62 -13.55 -19.69 -15.86
N LEU A 63 -14.56 -19.20 -15.12
CA LEU A 63 -15.25 -20.00 -14.10
C LEU A 63 -16.02 -21.18 -14.71
N GLN A 64 -16.73 -20.96 -15.82
CA GLN A 64 -17.44 -22.04 -16.52
C GLN A 64 -16.50 -23.11 -17.04
N GLU A 65 -15.31 -22.73 -17.46
CA GLU A 65 -14.24 -23.64 -17.91
C GLU A 65 -13.44 -24.27 -16.76
N GLY A 66 -13.77 -23.96 -15.50
CA GLY A 66 -13.06 -24.44 -14.31
C GLY A 66 -11.68 -23.83 -14.11
N ASN A 67 -11.36 -22.75 -14.82
CA ASN A 67 -10.09 -22.04 -14.70
C ASN A 67 -10.12 -21.01 -13.58
N ILE A 68 -10.11 -21.48 -12.35
CA ILE A 68 -10.19 -20.64 -11.14
C ILE A 68 -9.03 -19.61 -11.09
N ALA A 69 -7.82 -20.04 -11.48
CA ALA A 69 -6.65 -19.14 -11.46
C ALA A 69 -6.82 -17.95 -12.41
N LEU A 70 -7.38 -18.16 -13.61
CA LEU A 70 -7.66 -17.08 -14.53
C LEU A 70 -8.80 -16.21 -14.03
N SER A 71 -9.85 -16.80 -13.48
CA SER A 71 -10.96 -16.06 -12.87
C SER A 71 -10.47 -15.16 -11.70
N LEU A 72 -9.60 -15.66 -10.83
CA LEU A 72 -8.99 -14.88 -9.77
C LEU A 72 -8.06 -13.79 -10.31
N ARG A 73 -7.35 -14.05 -11.40
CA ARG A 73 -6.45 -13.05 -12.05
C ARG A 73 -7.19 -11.95 -12.79
N THR A 74 -8.33 -12.23 -13.39
CA THR A 74 -9.18 -11.24 -14.08
C THR A 74 -10.05 -10.44 -13.09
N GLY A 75 -9.88 -10.77 -11.80
CA GLY A 75 -10.70 -10.25 -10.72
C GLY A 75 -11.98 -11.04 -10.66
N LEU A 76 -12.13 -11.86 -9.61
CA LEU A 76 -13.44 -12.27 -9.17
C LEU A 76 -14.22 -10.96 -9.05
N VAL A 77 -15.03 -10.80 -10.02
CA VAL A 77 -15.64 -9.56 -10.36
C VAL A 77 -16.35 -9.08 -9.13
N ASP A 78 -15.89 -7.98 -8.62
CA ASP A 78 -16.79 -7.12 -7.90
C ASP A 78 -18.01 -6.94 -8.83
N PRO A 79 -19.17 -7.51 -8.53
CA PRO A 79 -20.36 -7.37 -9.36
C PRO A 79 -20.79 -5.91 -9.47
N ASN A 80 -20.10 -5.03 -8.77
CA ASN A 80 -20.38 -3.61 -8.72
C ASN A 80 -19.81 -2.90 -9.94
N VAL A 81 -20.69 -2.19 -10.61
CA VAL A 81 -20.34 -1.30 -11.71
C VAL A 81 -19.27 -0.28 -11.29
N PRO A 82 -18.26 0.00 -12.10
CA PRO A 82 -17.27 1.02 -11.81
C PRO A 82 -17.84 2.35 -11.34
N GLN A 83 -17.16 3.04 -10.43
CA GLN A 83 -17.54 4.38 -9.94
C GLN A 83 -16.64 5.45 -10.56
N ARG A 84 -17.10 6.69 -10.60
CA ARG A 84 -16.32 7.83 -11.10
C ARG A 84 -15.27 8.33 -10.09
N GLN A 85 -15.45 8.04 -8.83
CA GLN A 85 -14.47 8.40 -7.82
C GLN A 85 -13.19 7.63 -8.06
N THR A 86 -12.10 8.34 -8.35
CA THR A 86 -10.78 7.77 -8.59
C THR A 86 -10.00 7.57 -7.31
N ASN A 87 -10.36 8.33 -6.27
CA ASN A 87 -9.63 8.38 -5.03
C ASN A 87 -10.59 8.47 -3.85
N LEU A 88 -10.22 7.84 -2.76
CA LEU A 88 -10.92 7.97 -1.48
C LEU A 88 -10.70 9.33 -0.85
N ILE A 89 -9.52 9.94 -1.07
CA ILE A 89 -9.13 11.20 -0.48
C ILE A 89 -9.90 12.32 -1.17
N VAL A 90 -10.69 13.07 -0.40
CA VAL A 90 -11.49 14.21 -0.85
C VAL A 90 -10.92 15.54 -0.36
N ASP A 91 -10.08 15.48 0.66
CA ASP A 91 -9.29 16.59 1.16
C ASP A 91 -7.90 16.07 1.56
N PRO A 92 -6.82 16.60 0.98
CA PRO A 92 -6.74 17.67 0.00
C PRO A 92 -7.44 17.36 -1.34
N PRO A 93 -7.96 18.39 -2.04
CA PRO A 93 -8.79 18.19 -3.24
C PRO A 93 -8.02 17.62 -4.44
N ASN A 94 -6.69 17.58 -4.40
CA ASN A 94 -5.86 16.90 -5.40
C ASN A 94 -5.88 15.37 -5.25
N GLY A 95 -6.55 14.84 -4.22
CA GLY A 95 -6.64 13.40 -3.98
C GLY A 95 -5.36 12.72 -3.52
N LEU A 96 -4.31 13.49 -3.21
CA LEU A 96 -3.03 12.96 -2.73
C LEU A 96 -2.94 13.03 -1.21
N LEU A 97 -2.27 12.04 -0.64
CA LEU A 97 -1.88 12.13 0.77
C LEU A 97 -0.94 13.32 0.99
N PRO A 98 -1.08 14.05 2.10
CA PRO A 98 -0.09 15.03 2.50
C PRO A 98 1.29 14.40 2.62
N ALA A 99 2.32 15.18 2.36
CA ALA A 99 3.69 14.70 2.49
C ALA A 99 4.00 14.29 3.94
N LEU A 100 4.86 13.30 4.09
CA LEU A 100 5.41 12.96 5.40
C LEU A 100 6.34 14.08 5.88
N THR A 101 6.30 14.35 7.18
CA THR A 101 7.31 15.15 7.85
C THR A 101 8.68 14.45 7.82
N PRO A 102 9.78 15.12 8.14
CA PRO A 102 11.08 14.46 8.28
C PRO A 102 11.05 13.31 9.31
N GLU A 103 10.33 13.48 10.42
CA GLU A 103 10.16 12.46 11.43
C GLU A 103 9.27 11.30 10.93
N GLY A 104 8.20 11.60 10.22
CA GLY A 104 7.35 10.60 9.57
C GLY A 104 8.14 9.71 8.59
N LYS A 105 9.03 10.29 7.80
CA LYS A 105 9.92 9.55 6.89
C LYS A 105 10.90 8.65 7.66
N ARG A 106 11.49 9.16 8.74
CA ARG A 106 12.39 8.39 9.59
C ARG A 106 11.69 7.19 10.21
N LEU A 107 10.50 7.40 10.76
CA LEU A 107 9.70 6.34 11.36
C LEU A 107 9.21 5.31 10.32
N ALA A 108 8.85 5.74 9.13
CA ALA A 108 8.44 4.85 8.04
C ALA A 108 9.54 3.83 7.67
N LEU A 109 10.81 4.23 7.72
CA LEU A 109 11.94 3.33 7.48
C LEU A 109 12.16 2.32 8.63
N GLN A 110 11.67 2.61 9.82
CA GLN A 110 11.83 1.76 11.00
C GLN A 110 10.64 0.82 11.24
N MET A 111 9.58 0.94 10.46
CA MET A 111 8.42 0.04 10.61
C MET A 111 8.80 -1.38 10.24
N GLY A 112 8.49 -2.34 11.12
CA GLY A 112 8.50 -3.76 10.81
C GLY A 112 7.49 -4.07 9.70
N SER A 113 7.84 -4.97 8.78
CA SER A 113 6.97 -5.38 7.68
C SER A 113 7.53 -6.62 7.01
N ASP A 114 6.65 -7.53 6.60
CA ASP A 114 6.98 -8.64 5.72
C ASP A 114 7.13 -8.22 4.23
N TRP A 115 6.87 -6.94 3.94
CA TRP A 115 6.95 -6.34 2.61
C TRP A 115 8.25 -5.57 2.42
N ALA A 116 9.18 -6.16 1.67
CA ALA A 116 10.48 -5.54 1.41
C ALA A 116 10.39 -4.29 0.54
N LEU A 117 11.14 -3.26 0.91
CA LEU A 117 11.47 -2.16 0.02
C LEU A 117 12.43 -2.63 -1.09
N PRO A 118 12.47 -1.94 -2.25
CA PRO A 118 13.45 -2.27 -3.29
C PRO A 118 14.87 -2.29 -2.75
N GLY A 119 15.56 -3.43 -2.87
CA GLY A 119 16.92 -3.61 -2.39
C GLY A 119 17.06 -3.80 -0.87
N GLU A 120 15.98 -3.90 -0.13
CA GLU A 120 16.01 -4.24 1.29
C GLU A 120 16.22 -5.74 1.49
N ASP A 121 17.10 -6.11 2.40
CA ASP A 121 17.33 -7.49 2.83
C ASP A 121 16.65 -7.68 4.19
N LEU A 122 15.42 -8.21 4.19
CA LEU A 122 14.65 -8.38 5.41
C LEU A 122 15.21 -9.56 6.23
N THR A 123 15.41 -9.31 7.51
CA THR A 123 15.70 -10.35 8.51
C THR A 123 14.63 -10.33 9.59
N PHE A 124 14.18 -11.52 9.98
CA PHE A 124 13.13 -11.68 10.98
C PHE A 124 13.69 -12.43 12.19
N ASP A 125 13.83 -11.73 13.31
CA ASP A 125 14.32 -12.30 14.57
C ASP A 125 13.20 -12.58 15.55
N GLY A 126 12.14 -11.79 15.49
CA GLY A 126 11.01 -11.90 16.38
C GLY A 126 9.70 -11.34 15.78
N PRO A 127 8.61 -11.43 16.54
CA PRO A 127 7.31 -10.89 16.11
C PRO A 127 7.33 -9.38 15.84
N GLU A 128 8.26 -8.64 16.43
CA GLU A 128 8.38 -7.19 16.30
C GLU A 128 8.82 -6.74 14.90
N ASP A 129 9.39 -7.64 14.12
CA ASP A 129 9.82 -7.38 12.75
C ASP A 129 8.65 -7.38 11.76
N PHE A 130 7.46 -7.77 12.22
CA PHE A 130 6.22 -7.79 11.46
C PHE A 130 5.30 -6.65 11.88
N ASP A 131 4.44 -6.23 10.98
CA ASP A 131 3.40 -5.26 11.32
C ASP A 131 2.30 -5.88 12.22
N ASN A 132 1.40 -5.03 12.71
CA ASN A 132 0.35 -5.48 13.62
C ASN A 132 -0.71 -6.35 12.93
N TRP A 133 -0.86 -6.23 11.62
CA TRP A 133 -1.79 -7.05 10.86
C TRP A 133 -1.26 -8.47 10.66
N ASP A 134 0.01 -8.61 10.28
CA ASP A 134 0.66 -9.93 10.16
C ASP A 134 0.57 -10.72 11.45
N ARG A 135 0.63 -10.02 12.58
CA ARG A 135 0.51 -10.60 13.93
C ARG A 135 -0.92 -10.79 14.43
N CYS A 136 -1.93 -10.55 13.58
CA CYS A 136 -3.34 -10.62 13.96
C CYS A 136 -3.74 -9.72 15.15
N ILE A 137 -3.08 -8.57 15.33
CA ILE A 137 -3.41 -7.63 16.40
C ILE A 137 -4.52 -6.69 15.94
N THR A 138 -4.26 -5.91 14.89
CA THR A 138 -5.18 -4.93 14.30
C THR A 138 -4.64 -4.38 12.99
N ARG A 139 -5.52 -3.80 12.19
CA ARG A 139 -5.09 -2.93 11.08
C ARG A 139 -4.95 -1.47 11.51
N GLY A 140 -5.39 -1.13 12.72
CA GLY A 140 -5.39 0.24 13.24
C GLY A 140 -6.47 1.14 12.65
N LEU A 141 -6.53 2.40 13.12
CA LEU A 141 -7.33 3.44 12.51
C LEU A 141 -6.41 4.48 11.86
N PRO A 142 -6.82 5.03 10.71
CA PRO A 142 -8.06 4.80 9.95
C PRO A 142 -8.10 3.52 9.11
N SER A 143 -7.01 2.74 9.03
CA SER A 143 -6.88 1.60 8.13
C SER A 143 -8.01 0.57 8.22
N SER A 144 -8.46 0.21 9.43
CA SER A 144 -9.55 -0.76 9.65
C SER A 144 -10.90 -0.33 9.05
N MET A 145 -11.09 0.97 8.86
CA MET A 145 -12.32 1.54 8.31
C MET A 145 -12.23 1.84 6.81
N MET A 146 -11.07 1.60 6.18
CA MET A 146 -10.94 1.80 4.74
C MET A 146 -11.63 0.68 3.96
N PRO A 147 -12.26 0.97 2.81
CA PRO A 147 -12.85 -0.06 1.98
C PRO A 147 -11.75 -0.98 1.45
N TYR A 148 -11.91 -2.26 1.72
CA TYR A 148 -10.96 -3.30 1.35
C TYR A 148 -11.70 -4.47 0.70
N ARG A 149 -11.09 -5.14 -0.28
CA ARG A 149 -11.73 -6.27 -0.98
C ARG A 149 -11.79 -7.55 -0.16
N TYR A 150 -10.89 -7.66 0.79
CA TYR A 150 -10.72 -8.87 1.56
C TYR A 150 -11.25 -8.64 2.97
N ASN A 151 -12.30 -9.37 3.33
CA ASN A 151 -12.92 -9.29 4.65
C ASN A 151 -13.24 -7.85 5.09
N GLY A 152 -13.85 -7.08 4.17
CA GLY A 152 -14.17 -5.66 4.38
C GLY A 152 -15.58 -5.41 4.90
N GLY A 153 -16.31 -6.46 5.25
CA GLY A 153 -17.65 -6.36 5.83
C GLY A 153 -17.61 -5.80 7.26
N PHE A 154 -18.66 -5.07 7.65
CA PHE A 154 -18.84 -4.67 9.04
C PHE A 154 -20.31 -4.44 9.37
N PHE A 155 -20.64 -4.58 10.65
CA PHE A 155 -21.93 -4.25 11.21
C PHE A 155 -21.84 -2.96 12.02
N ILE A 156 -22.89 -2.14 11.90
CA ILE A 156 -23.12 -0.99 12.79
C ILE A 156 -24.34 -1.30 13.63
N GLU A 157 -24.14 -1.42 14.93
CA GLU A 157 -25.18 -1.75 15.89
C GLU A 157 -25.38 -0.56 16.83
N GLN A 158 -26.65 -0.27 17.17
CA GLN A 158 -26.99 0.75 18.16
C GLN A 158 -27.55 0.12 19.41
N ALA A 159 -27.03 0.53 20.56
CA ALA A 159 -27.56 0.23 21.87
C ALA A 159 -27.78 1.53 22.66
N PRO A 160 -28.60 1.54 23.73
CA PRO A 160 -28.74 2.73 24.55
C PRO A 160 -27.40 3.28 25.05
N GLY A 161 -27.03 4.48 24.61
CA GLY A 161 -25.77 5.14 24.96
C GLY A 161 -24.52 4.66 24.22
N TYR A 162 -24.64 3.78 23.22
CA TYR A 162 -23.51 3.24 22.48
C TYR A 162 -23.81 3.03 21.01
N VAL A 163 -22.78 3.14 20.17
CA VAL A 163 -22.73 2.59 18.82
C VAL A 163 -21.57 1.62 18.74
N ILE A 164 -21.78 0.47 18.11
CA ILE A 164 -20.80 -0.60 18.02
C ILE A 164 -20.49 -0.85 16.56
N PHE A 165 -19.21 -0.74 16.17
CA PHE A 165 -18.72 -1.16 14.87
C PHE A 165 -18.03 -2.51 15.02
N ARG A 166 -18.61 -3.57 14.47
CA ARG A 166 -17.99 -4.89 14.38
C ARG A 166 -17.42 -5.06 12.98
N LEU A 167 -16.11 -5.25 12.92
CA LEU A 167 -15.38 -5.44 11.67
C LEU A 167 -15.15 -6.93 11.42
N GLU A 168 -15.32 -7.37 10.19
CA GLU A 168 -15.03 -8.76 9.82
C GLU A 168 -13.53 -9.06 9.95
N MET A 169 -12.69 -8.17 9.43
CA MET A 169 -11.24 -8.33 9.51
C MET A 169 -10.78 -8.38 10.98
N ILE A 170 -10.11 -9.48 11.35
CA ILE A 170 -9.59 -9.73 12.70
C ILE A 170 -10.70 -9.75 13.78
N HIS A 171 -11.97 -9.83 13.38
CA HIS A 171 -13.18 -9.73 14.24
C HIS A 171 -13.09 -8.60 15.29
N GLU A 172 -12.52 -7.47 14.89
CA GLU A 172 -12.41 -6.30 15.76
C GLU A 172 -13.77 -5.69 16.08
N ALA A 173 -13.92 -5.18 17.30
CA ALA A 173 -15.09 -4.43 17.71
C ALA A 173 -14.69 -3.09 18.32
N ARG A 174 -15.35 -2.02 17.86
CA ARG A 174 -15.21 -0.67 18.41
C ARG A 174 -16.50 -0.31 19.12
N ILE A 175 -16.43 -0.20 20.44
CA ILE A 175 -17.57 0.21 21.28
C ILE A 175 -17.43 1.70 21.53
N ILE A 176 -18.34 2.49 20.97
CA ILE A 176 -18.30 3.94 20.95
C ILE A 176 -19.41 4.47 21.86
N PRO A 177 -19.07 4.98 23.05
CA PRO A 177 -20.07 5.63 23.89
C PRO A 177 -20.57 6.91 23.21
N THR A 178 -21.87 7.13 23.24
CA THR A 178 -22.55 8.33 22.72
C THR A 178 -23.17 9.19 23.84
N THR A 179 -22.85 8.84 25.07
CA THR A 179 -23.13 9.62 26.28
C THR A 179 -21.87 10.32 26.73
N ASP A 180 -22.01 11.27 27.65
CA ASP A 180 -20.87 11.95 28.25
C ASP A 180 -20.09 10.94 29.13
N VAL A 181 -18.92 10.56 28.63
CA VAL A 181 -17.98 9.69 29.35
C VAL A 181 -16.68 10.42 29.57
N GLU A 182 -16.02 10.14 30.68
CA GLU A 182 -14.74 10.73 31.02
C GLU A 182 -13.68 10.36 29.98
N GLU A 183 -12.82 11.31 29.65
CA GLU A 183 -11.67 11.06 28.78
C GLU A 183 -10.67 10.14 29.47
N LEU A 184 -10.11 9.19 28.72
CA LEU A 184 -9.01 8.41 29.25
C LEU A 184 -7.79 9.31 29.47
N PRO A 185 -7.05 9.10 30.57
CA PRO A 185 -5.76 9.74 30.76
C PRO A 185 -4.84 9.55 29.54
N PRO A 186 -4.05 10.56 29.16
CA PRO A 186 -3.21 10.50 27.97
C PRO A 186 -2.15 9.39 27.99
N GLU A 187 -1.85 8.83 29.15
CA GLU A 187 -0.91 7.72 29.35
C GLU A 187 -1.53 6.36 28.93
N ILE A 188 -2.86 6.25 28.92
CA ILE A 188 -3.55 5.02 28.51
C ILE A 188 -3.70 5.03 26.99
N LYS A 189 -2.88 4.23 26.33
CA LYS A 189 -2.85 4.10 24.87
C LYS A 189 -3.43 2.76 24.41
N GLN A 190 -4.20 2.78 23.32
CA GLN A 190 -4.84 1.60 22.76
C GLN A 190 -4.54 1.50 21.25
N TYR A 191 -4.61 0.30 20.70
CA TYR A 191 -4.38 0.09 19.26
C TYR A 191 -5.41 0.79 18.37
N LEU A 192 -6.68 0.74 18.74
CA LEU A 192 -7.77 1.43 18.03
C LEU A 192 -8.10 2.80 18.63
N GLY A 193 -7.28 3.27 19.59
CA GLY A 193 -7.52 4.51 20.32
C GLY A 193 -8.73 4.43 21.25
N HIS A 194 -9.08 5.57 21.82
CA HIS A 194 -10.28 5.77 22.64
C HIS A 194 -11.27 6.61 21.85
N SER A 195 -12.40 6.01 21.48
CA SER A 195 -13.45 6.65 20.68
C SER A 195 -14.57 7.19 21.56
N ARG A 196 -15.05 8.39 21.25
CA ARG A 196 -16.26 9.00 21.83
C ARG A 196 -17.14 9.52 20.72
N GLY A 197 -18.42 9.19 20.77
CA GLY A 197 -19.42 9.57 19.78
C GLY A 197 -20.37 10.67 20.30
N ARG A 198 -20.89 11.45 19.38
CA ARG A 198 -22.01 12.36 19.62
C ARG A 198 -22.89 12.41 18.40
N TRP A 199 -24.14 12.78 18.61
CA TRP A 199 -25.09 12.96 17.52
C TRP A 199 -25.21 14.44 17.16
N GLU A 200 -25.00 14.75 15.89
CA GLU A 200 -25.29 16.05 15.27
C GLU A 200 -26.48 15.87 14.32
N GLY A 201 -27.69 16.06 14.82
CA GLY A 201 -28.91 15.70 14.10
C GLY A 201 -28.94 14.18 13.83
N THR A 202 -28.90 13.78 12.55
CA THR A 202 -28.87 12.38 12.11
C THR A 202 -27.45 11.86 11.81
N THR A 203 -26.43 12.67 12.03
CA THR A 203 -25.03 12.31 11.80
C THR A 203 -24.39 11.87 13.10
N LEU A 204 -23.84 10.65 13.12
CA LEU A 204 -22.92 10.24 14.17
C LEU A 204 -21.54 10.86 13.90
N VAL A 205 -21.02 11.58 14.86
CA VAL A 205 -19.64 12.10 14.85
C VAL A 205 -18.86 11.36 15.91
N VAL A 206 -17.71 10.77 15.53
CA VAL A 206 -16.83 10.03 16.43
C VAL A 206 -15.46 10.69 16.45
N GLU A 207 -14.96 11.00 17.61
CA GLU A 207 -13.59 11.47 17.83
C GLU A 207 -12.78 10.38 18.53
N THR A 208 -11.62 10.05 18.00
CA THR A 208 -10.73 9.02 18.54
C THR A 208 -9.35 9.56 18.74
N THR A 209 -8.82 9.38 19.95
CA THR A 209 -7.48 9.78 20.40
C THR A 209 -6.81 8.63 21.15
N ASN A 210 -5.74 8.87 21.87
CA ASN A 210 -5.06 7.88 22.73
C ASN A 210 -4.56 6.64 21.98
N PHE A 211 -4.02 6.84 20.79
CA PHE A 211 -3.46 5.77 19.97
C PHE A 211 -2.07 5.32 20.45
N LYS A 212 -1.79 4.04 20.29
CA LYS A 212 -0.42 3.52 20.30
C LYS A 212 0.28 3.83 18.98
N ALA A 213 1.51 4.28 19.01
CA ALA A 213 2.34 4.64 17.85
C ALA A 213 2.89 3.43 17.07
N THR A 214 2.15 2.33 16.98
CA THR A 214 2.65 1.08 16.36
C THR A 214 1.80 0.62 15.19
N ASN A 215 0.74 1.34 14.86
CA ASN A 215 -0.14 0.98 13.77
C ASN A 215 0.28 1.68 12.47
N PRO A 216 0.13 1.05 11.32
CA PRO A 216 0.16 1.79 10.07
C PRO A 216 -1.04 2.73 10.00
N LEU A 217 -0.79 3.98 9.63
CA LEU A 217 -1.85 4.98 9.43
C LEU A 217 -2.77 4.58 8.28
N LEU A 218 -2.19 3.99 7.23
CA LEU A 218 -2.92 3.47 6.09
C LEU A 218 -2.34 2.12 5.66
N ASN A 219 -3.22 1.24 5.21
CA ASN A 219 -2.83 -0.05 4.67
C ASN A 219 -2.61 0.02 3.16
N LEU A 220 -1.66 -0.74 2.66
CA LEU A 220 -1.23 -0.83 1.27
C LEU A 220 -2.38 -0.98 0.27
N ALA A 221 -3.34 -1.82 0.57
CA ALA A 221 -4.41 -2.15 -0.34
C ALA A 221 -5.34 -0.97 -0.66
N VAL A 222 -5.26 0.08 0.13
CA VAL A 222 -6.13 1.26 -0.01
C VAL A 222 -5.41 2.41 -0.72
N VAL A 223 -4.11 2.53 -0.55
CA VAL A 223 -3.32 3.68 -1.04
C VAL A 223 -2.56 3.39 -2.32
N GLY A 224 -2.52 2.14 -2.73
CA GLY A 224 -2.09 1.73 -4.07
C GLY A 224 -0.65 1.94 -4.46
N ALA A 225 0.23 2.25 -3.53
CA ALA A 225 1.65 2.31 -3.81
C ALA A 225 2.40 1.34 -2.88
N PRO A 226 3.02 0.28 -3.40
CA PRO A 226 3.99 -0.46 -2.61
C PRO A 226 5.15 0.45 -2.21
N PRO A 227 5.66 0.38 -1.02
CA PRO A 227 5.22 -0.36 0.15
C PRO A 227 4.37 0.52 1.10
N GLY A 228 3.09 0.63 0.83
CA GLY A 228 2.16 1.55 1.52
C GLY A 228 1.88 1.20 2.98
N ASN A 229 2.21 -0.02 3.43
CA ASN A 229 2.12 -0.38 4.83
C ASN A 229 3.21 0.28 5.70
N ARG A 230 4.21 0.93 5.10
CA ARG A 230 5.18 1.76 5.80
C ARG A 230 4.73 3.22 5.93
N PHE A 231 3.49 3.40 6.32
CA PHE A 231 2.92 4.71 6.60
C PHE A 231 2.59 4.78 8.10
N PRO A 232 3.51 5.26 8.94
CA PRO A 232 3.40 5.18 10.38
C PRO A 232 2.28 6.06 10.94
N SER A 233 1.88 5.79 12.17
CA SER A 233 1.12 6.71 13.01
C SER A 233 1.90 7.06 14.27
N SER A 234 1.59 8.20 14.88
CA SER A 234 2.14 8.58 16.18
C SER A 234 1.08 8.54 17.28
N GLU A 235 1.51 8.76 18.52
CA GLU A 235 0.58 8.91 19.65
C GLU A 235 -0.23 10.21 19.62
N GLN A 236 0.12 11.15 18.72
CA GLN A 236 -0.61 12.38 18.50
C GLN A 236 -1.69 12.26 17.41
N LEU A 237 -1.84 11.06 16.85
CA LEU A 237 -2.92 10.80 15.89
C LEU A 237 -4.27 11.13 16.51
N LYS A 238 -5.05 11.93 15.80
CA LYS A 238 -6.46 12.18 16.04
C LYS A 238 -7.25 11.75 14.80
N VAL A 239 -8.33 11.03 15.02
CA VAL A 239 -9.25 10.60 13.96
C VAL A 239 -10.63 11.16 14.26
N THR A 240 -11.25 11.78 13.26
CA THR A 240 -12.63 12.24 13.32
C THR A 240 -13.43 11.55 12.24
N GLU A 241 -14.50 10.85 12.63
CA GLU A 241 -15.37 10.13 11.70
C GLU A 241 -16.76 10.79 11.67
N ARG A 242 -17.40 10.75 10.52
CA ARG A 242 -18.77 11.18 10.33
C ARG A 242 -19.55 10.12 9.57
N VAL A 243 -20.62 9.66 10.14
CA VAL A 243 -21.47 8.61 9.57
C VAL A 243 -22.89 9.15 9.48
N VAL A 244 -23.44 9.17 8.28
CA VAL A 244 -24.80 9.62 8.04
C VAL A 244 -25.56 8.64 7.16
N ARG A 245 -26.74 8.23 7.58
CA ARG A 245 -27.66 7.45 6.77
C ARG A 245 -28.34 8.35 5.76
N LEU A 246 -28.25 8.03 4.49
CA LEU A 246 -28.76 8.83 3.41
C LEU A 246 -30.11 8.34 2.90
N ASN A 247 -30.26 7.02 2.85
CA ASN A 247 -31.50 6.31 2.55
C ASN A 247 -31.42 4.91 3.19
N ASP A 248 -32.36 4.03 2.87
CA ASP A 248 -32.41 2.70 3.47
C ASP A 248 -31.24 1.81 3.13
N ASP A 249 -30.61 2.03 1.95
CA ASP A 249 -29.56 1.17 1.42
C ASP A 249 -28.17 1.81 1.45
N THR A 250 -28.07 3.11 1.78
CA THR A 250 -26.80 3.85 1.63
C THR A 250 -26.51 4.71 2.84
N TRP A 251 -25.26 4.59 3.29
CA TRP A 251 -24.67 5.43 4.33
C TRP A 251 -23.48 6.16 3.73
N LEU A 252 -23.25 7.40 4.13
CA LEU A 252 -22.02 8.11 3.81
C LEU A 252 -21.10 8.04 5.02
N TYR A 253 -19.89 7.60 4.76
CA TYR A 253 -18.81 7.55 5.75
C TYR A 253 -17.71 8.52 5.34
N GLU A 254 -17.26 9.31 6.30
CA GLU A 254 -16.13 10.21 6.16
C GLU A 254 -15.21 10.05 7.36
N ILE A 255 -13.91 10.03 7.11
CA ILE A 255 -12.88 9.94 8.14
C ILE A 255 -11.75 10.91 7.86
N THR A 256 -11.46 11.77 8.83
CA THR A 256 -10.34 12.70 8.81
C THR A 256 -9.27 12.23 9.79
N ALA A 257 -8.03 12.14 9.32
CA ALA A 257 -6.88 11.83 10.15
C ALA A 257 -5.93 13.03 10.22
N GLU A 258 -5.56 13.38 11.43
CA GLU A 258 -4.57 14.41 11.77
C GLU A 258 -3.45 13.77 12.58
N ASP A 259 -2.23 13.84 12.09
CA ASP A 259 -1.03 13.38 12.80
C ASP A 259 0.13 14.33 12.50
N PRO A 260 0.30 15.39 13.31
CA PRO A 260 1.29 16.43 13.03
C PRO A 260 2.75 15.96 13.15
N VAL A 261 2.99 14.81 13.77
CA VAL A 261 4.32 14.18 13.80
C VAL A 261 4.63 13.51 12.48
N ILE A 262 3.61 12.93 11.85
CA ILE A 262 3.77 12.10 10.66
C ILE A 262 3.49 12.87 9.37
N LEU A 263 2.44 13.69 9.38
CA LEU A 263 1.90 14.36 8.18
C LEU A 263 2.09 15.87 8.23
N THR A 264 2.32 16.49 7.08
CA THR A 264 2.41 17.95 6.95
C THR A 264 1.05 18.65 7.00
N ALA A 265 -0.05 17.91 6.83
CA ALA A 265 -1.43 18.37 6.93
C ALA A 265 -2.38 17.19 7.20
N PRO A 266 -3.59 17.41 7.70
CA PRO A 266 -4.62 16.39 7.79
C PRO A 266 -5.08 15.94 6.39
N PHE A 267 -5.73 14.78 6.33
CA PHE A 267 -6.43 14.33 5.13
C PHE A 267 -7.78 13.73 5.48
N THR A 268 -8.72 13.82 4.53
CA THR A 268 -10.07 13.27 4.68
C THR A 268 -10.36 12.27 3.57
N VAL A 269 -10.84 11.11 3.98
CA VAL A 269 -11.36 10.07 3.11
C VAL A 269 -12.88 10.05 3.20
N ARG A 270 -13.56 9.85 2.07
CA ARG A 270 -15.02 9.75 2.02
C ARG A 270 -15.45 8.67 1.03
N TYR A 271 -16.41 7.84 1.43
CA TYR A 271 -16.99 6.82 0.54
C TYR A 271 -18.40 6.44 0.98
N PRO A 272 -19.27 6.00 0.04
CA PRO A 272 -20.56 5.45 0.38
C PRO A 272 -20.41 4.00 0.83
N MET A 273 -21.13 3.64 1.87
CA MET A 273 -21.33 2.27 2.34
C MET A 273 -22.69 1.78 1.91
N ARG A 274 -22.80 0.51 1.51
CA ARG A 274 -24.08 -0.10 1.15
C ARG A 274 -24.53 -1.08 2.21
N HIS A 275 -25.79 -0.96 2.58
CA HIS A 275 -26.45 -1.97 3.37
C HIS A 275 -26.71 -3.21 2.51
N ASN A 276 -26.27 -4.36 2.98
CA ASN A 276 -26.58 -5.65 2.37
C ASN A 276 -27.22 -6.53 3.42
N PRO A 277 -28.57 -6.69 3.40
CA PRO A 277 -29.29 -7.48 4.41
C PRO A 277 -29.00 -8.98 4.31
N ASP A 278 -28.50 -9.45 3.15
CA ASP A 278 -28.18 -10.86 2.93
C ASP A 278 -26.73 -11.20 3.28
N TYR A 279 -25.95 -10.21 3.75
CA TYR A 279 -24.55 -10.44 4.07
C TYR A 279 -24.41 -11.19 5.39
N LEU A 280 -23.86 -12.39 5.29
CA LEU A 280 -23.50 -13.20 6.45
C LEU A 280 -22.00 -12.97 6.73
N MET A 281 -21.69 -12.28 7.81
CA MET A 281 -20.30 -12.07 8.23
C MET A 281 -19.72 -13.40 8.73
N PRO A 282 -18.70 -13.95 8.02
CA PRO A 282 -17.99 -15.13 8.51
C PRO A 282 -17.11 -14.78 9.71
N GLU A 283 -16.75 -15.78 10.48
CA GLU A 283 -15.72 -15.63 11.50
C GLU A 283 -14.35 -15.50 10.82
N TYR A 284 -13.63 -14.44 11.16
CA TYR A 284 -12.24 -14.24 10.73
C TYR A 284 -11.29 -14.72 11.82
N ALA A 285 -10.97 -16.00 11.80
CA ALA A 285 -10.06 -16.62 12.77
C ALA A 285 -8.60 -16.37 12.35
N CYS A 286 -8.13 -15.14 12.53
CA CYS A 286 -6.84 -14.66 12.01
C CYS A 286 -5.65 -15.52 12.45
N HIS A 287 -5.65 -16.01 13.69
CA HIS A 287 -4.56 -16.84 14.22
C HIS A 287 -4.58 -18.27 13.69
N GLU A 288 -5.73 -18.75 13.24
CA GLU A 288 -5.87 -20.11 12.72
C GLU A 288 -5.19 -20.22 11.35
N GLY A 289 -4.15 -21.02 11.28
CA GLY A 289 -3.34 -21.17 10.06
C GLY A 289 -2.40 -20.00 9.74
N ASN A 290 -2.36 -18.94 10.57
CA ASN A 290 -1.36 -17.88 10.41
C ASN A 290 0.02 -18.35 10.89
N THR A 291 0.79 -18.90 9.96
CA THR A 291 2.14 -19.41 10.22
C THR A 291 3.23 -18.44 9.77
N ILE A 292 2.87 -17.26 9.26
CA ILE A 292 3.81 -16.32 8.65
C ILE A 292 4.93 -15.91 9.62
N VAL A 293 4.59 -15.49 10.83
CA VAL A 293 5.56 -15.05 11.84
C VAL A 293 6.55 -16.16 12.16
N ARG A 294 6.04 -17.39 12.35
CA ARG A 294 6.86 -18.56 12.66
C ARG A 294 7.80 -18.92 11.51
N TYR A 295 7.26 -19.09 10.30
CA TYR A 295 8.07 -19.56 9.17
C TYR A 295 9.13 -18.54 8.75
N TYR A 296 8.79 -17.26 8.70
CA TYR A 296 9.77 -16.24 8.37
C TYR A 296 10.89 -16.16 9.41
N THR A 297 10.55 -16.21 10.71
CA THR A 297 11.53 -16.20 11.78
C THR A 297 12.43 -17.45 11.76
N GLU A 298 11.84 -18.65 11.59
CA GLU A 298 12.58 -19.91 11.50
C GLU A 298 13.47 -19.93 10.24
N THR A 299 12.95 -19.51 9.09
CA THR A 299 13.70 -19.44 7.82
C THR A 299 14.85 -18.45 7.92
N SER A 300 14.61 -17.26 8.42
CA SER A 300 15.63 -16.22 8.59
C SER A 300 16.77 -16.68 9.50
N ARG A 301 16.46 -17.38 10.59
CA ARG A 301 17.46 -17.98 11.48
C ARG A 301 18.23 -19.13 10.80
N TYR A 302 17.53 -19.98 10.06
CA TYR A 302 18.13 -21.07 9.32
C TYR A 302 19.11 -20.58 8.26
N GLU A 303 18.71 -19.58 7.46
CA GLU A 303 19.53 -18.99 6.39
C GLU A 303 20.79 -18.33 6.95
N ARG A 304 20.68 -17.63 8.07
CA ARG A 304 21.87 -17.07 8.75
C ARG A 304 22.83 -18.13 9.29
N ALA A 305 22.28 -19.24 9.79
CA ALA A 305 23.10 -20.37 10.28
C ALA A 305 23.68 -21.21 9.15
N ASN A 306 23.05 -21.20 7.97
CA ASN A 306 23.42 -21.96 6.79
C ASN A 306 23.46 -21.04 5.56
N PRO A 307 24.39 -20.08 5.52
CA PRO A 307 24.44 -19.13 4.43
C PRO A 307 24.65 -19.86 3.10
N THR A 308 23.71 -19.70 2.18
CA THR A 308 23.87 -20.17 0.82
C THR A 308 24.95 -19.31 0.15
N PRO A 309 26.01 -19.89 -0.44
CA PRO A 309 26.97 -19.11 -1.19
C PRO A 309 26.25 -18.29 -2.27
N GLU A 310 26.50 -16.98 -2.31
CA GLU A 310 25.97 -16.18 -3.39
C GLU A 310 26.51 -16.74 -4.71
N PRO A 311 25.64 -16.94 -5.72
CA PRO A 311 26.09 -17.41 -7.01
C PRO A 311 27.10 -16.42 -7.59
N GLU A 312 28.23 -16.92 -8.03
CA GLU A 312 29.24 -16.10 -8.70
C GLU A 312 28.61 -15.51 -9.97
N GLN A 313 28.56 -14.20 -10.05
CA GLN A 313 28.02 -13.54 -11.22
C GLN A 313 29.01 -13.66 -12.37
N ALA A 314 28.63 -14.35 -13.43
CA ALA A 314 29.43 -14.35 -14.65
C ALA A 314 29.49 -12.94 -15.24
N PRO A 315 30.69 -12.48 -15.65
CA PRO A 315 30.82 -11.19 -16.33
C PRO A 315 29.95 -11.12 -17.58
N VAL A 316 29.29 -9.98 -17.82
CA VAL A 316 28.41 -9.76 -18.97
C VAL A 316 29.18 -9.06 -20.07
N ALA A 317 29.22 -9.65 -21.27
CA ALA A 317 29.85 -9.06 -22.43
C ALA A 317 29.10 -7.83 -22.93
N VAL A 318 29.83 -6.74 -23.21
CA VAL A 318 29.27 -5.46 -23.67
C VAL A 318 30.25 -4.79 -24.64
N SER A 319 29.82 -3.72 -25.32
CA SER A 319 30.77 -2.87 -26.08
C SER A 319 31.64 -2.03 -25.13
N ALA A 320 32.84 -1.69 -25.56
CA ALA A 320 33.80 -0.92 -24.76
C ALA A 320 33.24 0.45 -24.29
N ASP A 321 32.44 1.10 -25.13
CA ASP A 321 31.77 2.36 -24.79
C ASP A 321 30.71 2.20 -23.70
N VAL A 322 29.97 1.11 -23.71
CA VAL A 322 28.98 0.78 -22.70
C VAL A 322 29.64 0.37 -21.37
N ALA A 323 30.71 -0.45 -21.42
CA ALA A 323 31.49 -0.79 -20.24
C ALA A 323 32.01 0.46 -19.53
N LYS A 324 32.65 1.34 -20.30
CA LYS A 324 33.15 2.62 -19.79
C LYS A 324 32.07 3.54 -19.25
N ALA A 325 30.93 3.59 -19.91
CA ALA A 325 29.82 4.46 -19.50
C ALA A 325 29.13 3.97 -18.22
N LEU A 326 29.05 2.65 -17.98
CA LEU A 326 28.49 2.07 -16.78
C LEU A 326 29.47 2.09 -15.60
N ASN A 327 30.78 2.08 -15.83
CA ASN A 327 31.78 1.89 -14.79
C ASN A 327 31.71 2.91 -13.67
N GLY A 328 31.56 2.42 -12.45
CA GLY A 328 31.51 3.20 -11.21
C GLY A 328 30.26 3.02 -10.37
N ARG A 329 30.08 3.91 -9.40
CA ARG A 329 28.94 3.89 -8.49
C ARG A 329 27.77 4.71 -9.01
N TRP A 330 26.58 4.20 -8.77
CA TRP A 330 25.33 4.79 -9.22
C TRP A 330 24.33 4.86 -8.07
N VAL A 331 23.59 5.94 -7.98
CA VAL A 331 22.49 6.09 -7.03
C VAL A 331 21.19 6.34 -7.75
N GLY A 332 20.17 5.60 -7.38
CA GLY A 332 18.81 5.76 -7.88
C GLY A 332 17.81 5.84 -6.73
N ARG A 333 16.85 6.74 -6.88
CA ARG A 333 15.74 6.86 -5.94
C ARG A 333 14.45 6.48 -6.65
N PRO A 334 13.91 5.27 -6.40
CA PRO A 334 12.59 4.93 -6.88
C PRO A 334 11.56 5.88 -6.26
N ARG A 335 10.52 6.21 -7.02
CA ARG A 335 9.50 7.15 -6.57
C ARG A 335 8.53 6.46 -5.62
N ILE A 336 8.87 6.40 -4.34
CA ILE A 336 8.05 5.88 -3.26
C ILE A 336 7.41 7.06 -2.54
N VAL A 337 6.08 6.97 -2.29
CA VAL A 337 5.34 8.10 -1.68
C VAL A 337 5.72 8.30 -0.21
N THR A 338 6.04 7.21 0.48
CA THR A 338 6.19 7.20 1.94
C THR A 338 7.62 7.34 2.43
N VAL A 339 8.62 6.98 1.60
CA VAL A 339 10.02 6.98 2.03
C VAL A 339 10.97 7.50 0.95
N ASP A 340 12.01 8.19 1.36
CA ASP A 340 13.14 8.55 0.51
C ASP A 340 14.17 7.42 0.56
N LEU A 341 14.04 6.46 -0.36
CA LEU A 341 14.93 5.31 -0.45
C LEU A 341 15.93 5.51 -1.58
N ASP A 342 17.22 5.62 -1.25
CA ASP A 342 18.30 5.55 -2.23
C ASP A 342 18.78 4.11 -2.37
N ILE A 343 18.99 3.67 -3.62
CA ILE A 343 19.59 2.39 -3.98
C ILE A 343 20.93 2.69 -4.60
N GLU A 344 22.01 2.15 -4.03
CA GLU A 344 23.37 2.34 -4.53
C GLU A 344 23.88 1.07 -5.21
N LEU A 345 24.25 1.21 -6.49
CA LEU A 345 24.80 0.14 -7.32
C LEU A 345 26.25 0.45 -7.67
N GLU A 346 27.03 -0.59 -7.94
CA GLU A 346 28.37 -0.46 -8.53
C GLU A 346 28.50 -1.36 -9.75
N PHE A 347 28.88 -0.78 -10.87
CA PHE A 347 29.28 -1.50 -12.08
C PHE A 347 30.78 -1.44 -12.21
N THR A 348 31.42 -2.56 -12.52
CA THR A 348 32.84 -2.69 -12.70
C THR A 348 33.14 -3.09 -14.14
N ASP A 349 33.86 -2.24 -14.86
CA ASP A 349 34.48 -2.56 -16.16
C ASP A 349 35.73 -3.41 -15.91
N ASN A 350 35.73 -4.65 -16.39
CA ASN A 350 36.83 -5.60 -16.20
C ASN A 350 38.00 -5.37 -17.18
N GLY A 351 37.88 -4.43 -18.13
CA GLY A 351 38.89 -4.11 -19.11
C GLY A 351 38.97 -5.04 -20.31
N ASP A 352 38.08 -6.04 -20.39
CA ASP A 352 38.01 -7.05 -21.45
C ASP A 352 36.66 -7.01 -22.20
N ASN A 353 36.01 -5.86 -22.19
CA ASN A 353 34.62 -5.68 -22.68
C ASN A 353 33.59 -6.50 -21.93
N THR A 354 33.83 -6.74 -20.65
CA THR A 354 32.85 -7.34 -19.75
C THR A 354 32.60 -6.46 -18.54
N VAL A 355 31.42 -6.60 -17.94
CA VAL A 355 30.98 -5.83 -16.79
C VAL A 355 30.40 -6.76 -15.72
N ASN A 356 30.77 -6.52 -14.47
CA ASN A 356 30.09 -7.06 -13.30
C ASN A 356 29.31 -5.95 -12.60
N ALA A 357 28.30 -6.31 -11.82
CA ALA A 357 27.55 -5.34 -11.03
C ALA A 357 27.11 -5.90 -9.68
N LYS A 358 27.04 -5.01 -8.68
CA LYS A 358 26.57 -5.35 -7.34
C LYS A 358 25.67 -4.27 -6.76
N LEU A 359 24.80 -4.66 -5.88
CA LEU A 359 24.10 -3.78 -4.96
C LEU A 359 25.05 -3.48 -3.80
N ILE A 360 25.39 -2.21 -3.64
CA ILE A 360 26.24 -1.75 -2.53
C ILE A 360 25.41 -1.67 -1.25
N GLY A 361 24.24 -1.07 -1.36
CA GLY A 361 23.30 -0.89 -0.25
C GLY A 361 22.16 0.03 -0.60
N THR A 362 21.42 0.38 0.44
CA THR A 362 20.32 1.35 0.37
C THR A 362 20.43 2.34 1.52
N THR A 363 19.51 3.31 1.59
CA THR A 363 19.37 4.18 2.78
C THR A 363 19.26 3.37 4.10
N LEU A 364 18.82 2.09 4.02
CA LEU A 364 18.63 1.22 5.19
C LEU A 364 19.91 0.55 5.68
N GLY A 365 20.94 0.45 4.84
CA GLY A 365 22.22 -0.15 5.22
C GLY A 365 23.03 -0.68 4.05
N GLU A 366 24.22 -1.20 4.38
CA GLU A 366 25.11 -1.85 3.42
C GLU A 366 24.68 -3.30 3.16
N ILE A 367 24.75 -3.74 1.90
CA ILE A 367 24.35 -5.08 1.46
C ILE A 367 25.52 -5.81 0.79
N ASN A 368 26.21 -5.19 -0.15
CA ASN A 368 27.38 -5.71 -0.87
C ASN A 368 27.16 -7.08 -1.54
N LYS A 369 26.02 -7.27 -2.21
CA LYS A 369 25.68 -8.51 -2.92
C LYS A 369 25.71 -8.33 -4.44
N PRO A 370 26.09 -9.35 -5.24
CA PRO A 370 26.03 -9.28 -6.70
C PRO A 370 24.57 -9.11 -7.17
N LEU A 371 24.36 -8.32 -8.23
CA LEU A 371 23.06 -8.26 -8.90
C LEU A 371 22.78 -9.61 -9.57
N ARG A 372 21.55 -10.09 -9.46
CA ARG A 372 21.14 -11.34 -10.10
C ARG A 372 20.64 -11.08 -11.52
N ASP A 373 20.70 -12.07 -12.40
CA ASP A 373 20.17 -12.05 -13.77
C ASP A 373 20.60 -10.81 -14.58
N LEU A 374 21.81 -10.31 -14.34
CA LEU A 374 22.32 -9.16 -15.08
C LEU A 374 22.44 -9.49 -16.57
N THR A 375 21.78 -8.70 -17.39
CA THR A 375 21.90 -8.73 -18.85
C THR A 375 22.00 -7.32 -19.39
N ILE A 376 22.88 -7.13 -20.39
CA ILE A 376 23.08 -5.84 -21.05
C ILE A 376 23.03 -6.10 -22.56
N ASP A 377 22.00 -5.57 -23.22
CA ASP A 377 21.81 -5.69 -24.66
C ASP A 377 21.84 -4.28 -25.28
N GLY A 378 22.97 -3.97 -25.94
CA GLY A 378 23.25 -2.61 -26.36
C GLY A 378 23.26 -1.65 -25.17
N ARG A 379 22.27 -0.78 -25.07
CA ARG A 379 22.09 0.17 -23.96
C ARG A 379 21.00 -0.25 -22.96
N VAL A 380 20.31 -1.35 -23.21
CA VAL A 380 19.27 -1.85 -22.31
C VAL A 380 19.88 -2.72 -21.23
N VAL A 381 19.68 -2.34 -19.98
CA VAL A 381 20.19 -3.02 -18.78
C VAL A 381 19.06 -3.64 -18.02
N ARG A 382 19.20 -4.91 -17.66
CA ARG A 382 18.25 -5.65 -16.82
C ARG A 382 18.99 -6.35 -15.70
N PHE A 383 18.42 -6.33 -14.52
CA PHE A 383 18.93 -7.09 -13.36
C PHE A 383 17.85 -7.32 -12.32
N THR A 384 18.12 -8.23 -11.40
CA THR A 384 17.29 -8.50 -10.21
C THR A 384 18.08 -8.04 -8.97
N LEU A 385 17.46 -7.24 -8.12
CA LEU A 385 18.01 -6.86 -6.82
C LEU A 385 18.02 -8.08 -5.89
N PRO A 386 19.12 -8.34 -5.17
CA PRO A 386 19.21 -9.48 -4.27
C PRO A 386 18.45 -9.22 -2.96
N ASN A 387 17.21 -9.62 -2.88
CA ASN A 387 16.34 -9.55 -1.69
C ASN A 387 15.28 -10.66 -1.71
N ILE A 388 14.54 -10.83 -0.60
CA ILE A 388 13.52 -11.89 -0.42
C ILE A 388 12.41 -11.77 -1.45
N ASP A 389 11.89 -10.56 -1.68
CA ASP A 389 10.95 -10.27 -2.78
C ASP A 389 11.75 -9.62 -3.92
N PRO A 390 12.06 -10.38 -4.98
CA PRO A 390 12.99 -9.91 -5.99
C PRO A 390 12.42 -8.76 -6.80
N TRP A 391 13.02 -7.59 -6.65
CA TRP A 391 12.76 -6.44 -7.47
C TRP A 391 13.59 -6.50 -8.75
N ARG A 392 12.91 -6.54 -9.89
CA ARG A 392 13.55 -6.60 -11.22
C ARG A 392 13.61 -5.22 -11.81
N PHE A 393 14.80 -4.82 -12.20
CA PHE A 393 15.04 -3.59 -12.96
C PHE A 393 15.08 -3.88 -14.45
N GLN A 394 14.46 -3.00 -15.22
CA GLN A 394 14.66 -2.88 -16.66
C GLN A 394 14.70 -1.41 -17.03
N GLY A 395 15.77 -1.01 -17.72
CA GLY A 395 15.95 0.38 -18.14
C GLY A 395 16.98 0.53 -19.25
N GLU A 396 17.21 1.77 -19.65
CA GLU A 396 18.13 2.13 -20.72
C GLU A 396 19.17 3.13 -20.25
N LEU A 397 20.43 2.90 -20.64
CA LEU A 397 21.53 3.85 -20.48
C LEU A 397 21.36 4.96 -21.53
N THR A 398 20.91 6.11 -21.10
CA THR A 398 20.56 7.25 -21.96
C THR A 398 21.79 8.01 -22.43
N ALA A 399 21.64 8.88 -23.42
CA ALA A 399 22.73 9.66 -23.98
C ALA A 399 23.30 10.70 -23.00
N ASP A 400 22.52 11.15 -22.02
CA ASP A 400 22.94 12.05 -20.94
C ASP A 400 23.70 11.34 -19.81
N GLY A 401 23.95 10.02 -19.94
CA GLY A 401 24.71 9.23 -18.98
C GLY A 401 23.93 8.86 -17.74
N THR A 402 22.60 8.79 -17.82
CA THR A 402 21.74 8.24 -16.75
C THR A 402 21.20 6.86 -17.14
N LEU A 403 20.84 6.03 -16.16
CA LEU A 403 20.18 4.76 -16.38
C LEU A 403 18.72 4.91 -15.94
N GLN A 404 17.80 5.01 -16.90
CA GLN A 404 16.39 5.28 -16.67
C GLN A 404 15.54 4.02 -16.92
N GLY A 405 14.65 3.72 -16.00
CA GLY A 405 13.79 2.54 -16.13
C GLY A 405 12.77 2.40 -15.01
N ILE A 406 12.35 1.17 -14.83
CA ILE A 406 11.42 0.75 -13.77
C ILE A 406 12.03 -0.36 -12.93
N VAL A 407 11.74 -0.35 -11.65
CA VAL A 407 11.93 -1.47 -10.72
C VAL A 407 10.55 -2.10 -10.49
N ALA A 408 10.41 -3.40 -10.65
CA ALA A 408 9.13 -4.10 -10.52
C ALA A 408 9.25 -5.38 -9.69
N SER A 409 8.26 -5.64 -8.84
CA SER A 409 8.08 -6.88 -8.09
C SER A 409 6.65 -7.41 -8.23
N ALA A 410 6.33 -8.47 -7.51
CA ALA A 410 4.96 -8.96 -7.40
C ALA A 410 3.99 -7.90 -6.81
N GLN A 411 4.50 -6.94 -6.07
CA GLN A 411 3.74 -5.90 -5.38
C GLN A 411 3.45 -4.67 -6.26
N GLY A 412 4.21 -4.47 -7.34
CA GLY A 412 4.03 -3.33 -8.24
C GLY A 412 5.28 -2.91 -8.97
N SER A 413 5.25 -1.73 -9.56
CA SER A 413 6.39 -1.17 -10.29
C SER A 413 6.58 0.31 -9.96
N LEU A 414 7.84 0.74 -9.91
CA LEU A 414 8.23 2.10 -9.58
C LEU A 414 9.21 2.63 -10.63
N PRO A 415 9.01 3.83 -11.16
CA PRO A 415 10.00 4.47 -12.02
C PRO A 415 11.23 4.85 -11.18
N VAL A 416 12.41 4.67 -11.79
CA VAL A 416 13.67 5.02 -11.17
C VAL A 416 14.66 5.55 -12.22
N THR A 417 15.47 6.51 -11.82
CA THR A 417 16.60 6.98 -12.60
C THR A 417 17.85 6.86 -11.73
N PHE A 418 18.78 6.01 -12.15
CA PHE A 418 20.12 5.94 -11.55
C PHE A 418 21.02 6.98 -12.19
N ARG A 419 21.79 7.68 -11.36
CA ARG A 419 22.81 8.67 -11.76
C ARG A 419 24.17 8.25 -11.24
N PRO A 420 25.23 8.45 -12.03
CA PRO A 420 26.57 8.18 -11.55
C PRO A 420 26.92 9.09 -10.36
N LEU A 421 27.43 8.49 -9.30
CA LEU A 421 28.00 9.24 -8.18
C LEU A 421 29.32 9.84 -8.65
N LYS A 422 29.41 11.17 -8.69
CA LYS A 422 30.66 11.87 -8.97
C LYS A 422 31.67 11.54 -7.86
N ARG A 423 32.81 10.95 -8.23
CA ARG A 423 33.93 10.86 -7.28
C ARG A 423 34.27 12.29 -6.82
N LYS A 424 34.19 12.52 -5.51
CA LYS A 424 34.72 13.75 -4.89
C LYS A 424 36.23 13.78 -4.99
#